data_da87da513f34e616fa07255b893298d2
#
_entry.id   da87da513f34e616fa07255b893298d2
#
_cell.length_a   1.000
_cell.length_b   1.000
_cell.length_c   1.000
_cell.angle_alpha   90.00
_cell.angle_beta   90.00
_cell.angle_gamma   90.00
#
_symmetry.space_group_name_H-M   'P 1'
#
loop_
_entity.id
_entity.type
_entity.pdbx_description
1 polymer ?
#
loop_
_entity_poly.entity_id
_entity_poly.type
_entity_poly.pdbx_seq_one_letter_code
_entity_poly.pdbx_strand_id
1 'polypeptide(L)'
;MSRGLGDVYKRQWCDSTDEEWSAKRKRFQQYDCIEETAAADCRFINNNELLFSMRSVAKFVSWVNHIYLITDHQIPSWLNVEHPKITLVNHEDILPREVLPTFNSMAIETGIHNIRGLSEHFLLANDDTFFGRKVDPDFFFSKNFPISRMSVPFVNQGDRYNLLIQKCFELVGQKCRIGFEAKPYHNIDAYRKSVYREVYDIFSQETTRTRRNRFRCSDDIMRWCISLYEVWHNKAPFIVIDNRELSGSVCFSGVKKWLNRIRYRFFPRQAAYYSCLRKIDVDRFFKNPKPCVFCINDDMMTTDEHRERAYELLSRMFPDKCE
;
A
#
# COMPACT_ATOMS: atom_id res chain seq x y z
N MET A 1 18.24 1.39 -23.85
CA MET A 1 16.80 1.18 -24.11
C MET A 1 16.24 0.44 -22.91
N SER A 2 15.59 1.15 -21.99
CA SER A 2 14.98 0.54 -20.80
C SER A 2 13.61 -0.04 -21.19
N ARG A 3 13.57 -1.27 -21.63
CA ARG A 3 12.32 -2.00 -21.84
C ARG A 3 11.77 -2.38 -20.46
N GLY A 4 10.60 -1.86 -20.09
CA GLY A 4 9.74 -2.45 -19.07
C GLY A 4 9.98 -2.06 -17.62
N LEU A 5 10.39 -0.81 -17.32
CA LEU A 5 10.30 -0.29 -15.96
C LEU A 5 8.99 0.49 -15.83
N GLY A 6 8.06 -0.05 -15.03
CA GLY A 6 7.05 0.76 -14.40
C GLY A 6 5.61 0.63 -14.86
N ASP A 7 4.98 -0.49 -14.60
CA ASP A 7 3.54 -0.47 -14.43
C ASP A 7 3.23 -0.03 -12.99
N VAL A 8 2.25 0.83 -12.81
CA VAL A 8 1.72 1.14 -11.48
C VAL A 8 0.42 0.39 -11.32
N TYR A 9 0.37 -0.38 -10.29
CA TYR A 9 -0.82 -1.05 -9.86
C TYR A 9 -1.45 -0.28 -8.70
N LYS A 10 -2.72 0.06 -8.82
CA LYS A 10 -3.51 0.63 -7.73
C LYS A 10 -4.34 -0.46 -7.09
N ARG A 11 -4.18 -0.59 -5.78
CA ARG A 11 -4.89 -1.57 -4.96
C ARG A 11 -6.39 -1.34 -5.01
N GLN A 12 -7.11 -2.35 -4.53
CA GLN A 12 -8.54 -2.38 -4.36
C GLN A 12 -9.11 -1.01 -4.00
N TRP A 13 -9.91 -0.51 -4.91
CA TRP A 13 -10.82 0.58 -4.64
C TRP A 13 -12.23 0.03 -4.51
N CYS A 14 -12.94 0.48 -3.52
CA CYS A 14 -14.37 0.23 -3.36
C CYS A 14 -15.06 1.51 -2.88
N ASP A 15 -16.33 1.58 -3.20
CA ASP A 15 -17.18 2.67 -2.74
C ASP A 15 -18.36 2.09 -1.98
N SER A 16 -18.42 2.32 -0.69
CA SER A 16 -19.51 1.84 0.16
C SER A 16 -20.83 2.60 -0.04
N THR A 17 -20.83 3.69 -0.83
CA THR A 17 -22.07 4.36 -1.25
C THR A 17 -22.81 3.60 -2.35
N ASP A 18 -22.15 2.65 -3.02
CA ASP A 18 -22.77 1.69 -3.92
C ASP A 18 -23.63 0.71 -3.10
N GLU A 19 -24.95 0.84 -3.25
CA GLU A 19 -25.94 0.07 -2.46
C GLU A 19 -25.85 -1.44 -2.72
N GLU A 20 -25.62 -1.85 -3.98
CA GLU A 20 -25.53 -3.27 -4.34
C GLU A 20 -24.27 -3.90 -3.72
N TRP A 21 -23.13 -3.23 -3.87
CA TRP A 21 -21.88 -3.69 -3.27
C TRP A 21 -21.97 -3.72 -1.73
N SER A 22 -22.55 -2.70 -1.11
CA SER A 22 -22.74 -2.63 0.34
C SER A 22 -23.67 -3.70 0.87
N ALA A 23 -24.77 -3.99 0.15
CA ALA A 23 -25.69 -5.08 0.51
C ALA A 23 -25.00 -6.45 0.40
N LYS A 24 -24.20 -6.65 -0.66
CA LYS A 24 -23.38 -7.85 -0.84
C LYS A 24 -22.41 -8.04 0.33
N ARG A 25 -21.65 -6.99 0.71
CA ARG A 25 -20.72 -7.04 1.85
C ARG A 25 -21.44 -7.38 3.16
N LYS A 26 -22.52 -6.67 3.49
CA LYS A 26 -23.32 -6.88 4.73
C LYS A 26 -23.86 -8.30 4.81
N ARG A 27 -24.33 -8.88 3.70
CA ARG A 27 -24.82 -10.25 3.65
C ARG A 27 -23.74 -11.24 4.10
N PHE A 28 -22.53 -11.15 3.60
CA PHE A 28 -21.44 -12.05 3.98
C PHE A 28 -20.89 -11.76 5.38
N GLN A 29 -20.94 -10.52 5.85
CA GLN A 29 -20.54 -10.14 7.20
C GLN A 29 -21.38 -10.82 8.29
N GLN A 30 -22.63 -11.18 8.00
CA GLN A 30 -23.51 -11.87 8.96
C GLN A 30 -23.15 -13.34 9.16
N TYR A 31 -22.49 -13.97 8.20
CA TYR A 31 -22.21 -15.42 8.21
C TYR A 31 -20.80 -15.76 8.68
N ASP A 32 -19.89 -14.82 8.62
CA ASP A 32 -18.49 -15.04 8.97
C ASP A 32 -18.21 -14.52 10.39
N CYS A 33 -17.41 -15.27 11.17
CA CYS A 33 -16.90 -14.80 12.45
C CYS A 33 -15.79 -13.78 12.19
N ILE A 34 -16.13 -12.48 12.18
CA ILE A 34 -15.27 -11.40 11.74
C ILE A 34 -14.79 -10.58 12.93
N GLU A 35 -13.49 -10.33 13.01
CA GLU A 35 -12.96 -9.35 13.95
C GLU A 35 -13.54 -7.96 13.63
N GLU A 36 -13.99 -7.22 14.63
CA GLU A 36 -14.59 -5.89 14.49
C GLU A 36 -13.74 -4.94 13.62
N THR A 37 -12.44 -4.94 13.85
CA THR A 37 -11.48 -4.11 13.09
C THR A 37 -11.35 -4.52 11.62
N ALA A 38 -11.70 -5.76 11.25
CA ALA A 38 -11.64 -6.25 9.87
C ALA A 38 -12.83 -5.79 9.03
N ALA A 39 -13.97 -5.60 9.67
CA ALA A 39 -15.24 -5.20 9.05
C ALA A 39 -15.54 -3.71 9.24
N ALA A 40 -14.67 -2.93 9.88
CA ALA A 40 -14.88 -1.52 10.19
C ALA A 40 -15.19 -0.71 8.92
N ASP A 41 -16.23 0.11 8.95
CA ASP A 41 -16.72 0.88 7.81
C ASP A 41 -15.67 1.85 7.24
N CYS A 42 -14.80 2.44 8.08
CA CYS A 42 -13.72 3.33 7.64
C CYS A 42 -12.81 2.72 6.58
N ARG A 43 -12.75 1.39 6.45
CA ARG A 43 -11.96 0.69 5.43
C ARG A 43 -12.57 0.71 4.04
N PHE A 44 -13.82 1.12 3.93
CA PHE A 44 -14.64 1.06 2.73
C PHE A 44 -15.22 2.43 2.37
N ILE A 45 -14.95 3.46 3.17
CA ILE A 45 -15.33 4.84 2.87
C ILE A 45 -14.44 5.36 1.74
N ASN A 46 -15.07 5.97 0.74
CA ASN A 46 -14.39 6.65 -0.34
C ASN A 46 -14.30 8.16 -0.03
N ASN A 47 -13.12 8.66 0.31
CA ASN A 47 -12.85 10.09 0.53
C ASN A 47 -12.15 10.73 -0.68
N ASN A 48 -12.32 10.16 -1.87
CA ASN A 48 -11.64 10.55 -3.12
C ASN A 48 -10.11 10.35 -3.11
N GLU A 49 -9.57 9.52 -2.22
CA GLU A 49 -8.13 9.26 -2.15
C GLU A 49 -7.62 8.73 -3.49
N LEU A 50 -8.35 7.80 -4.13
CA LEU A 50 -7.97 7.26 -5.42
C LEU A 50 -7.84 8.34 -6.49
N LEU A 51 -8.78 9.31 -6.54
CA LEU A 51 -8.73 10.43 -7.49
C LEU A 51 -7.41 11.19 -7.36
N PHE A 52 -7.06 11.61 -6.15
CA PHE A 52 -5.83 12.36 -5.90
C PHE A 52 -4.58 11.50 -6.09
N SER A 53 -4.68 10.22 -5.77
CA SER A 53 -3.60 9.27 -6.00
C SER A 53 -3.30 9.11 -7.49
N MET A 54 -4.32 9.00 -8.35
CA MET A 54 -4.17 8.97 -9.81
C MET A 54 -3.58 10.28 -10.35
N ARG A 55 -4.06 11.43 -9.87
CA ARG A 55 -3.49 12.74 -10.22
C ARG A 55 -2.02 12.85 -9.80
N SER A 56 -1.62 12.27 -8.66
CA SER A 56 -0.23 12.26 -8.23
C SER A 56 0.66 11.45 -9.18
N VAL A 57 0.15 10.33 -9.71
CA VAL A 57 0.85 9.51 -10.72
C VAL A 57 1.06 10.32 -12.00
N ALA A 58 -0.01 10.89 -12.55
CA ALA A 58 0.08 11.69 -13.78
C ALA A 58 1.04 12.88 -13.65
N LYS A 59 1.01 13.57 -12.50
CA LYS A 59 1.83 14.75 -12.22
C LYS A 59 3.32 14.45 -12.03
N PHE A 60 3.65 13.36 -11.35
CA PHE A 60 5.01 13.18 -10.84
C PHE A 60 5.76 11.98 -11.40
N VAL A 61 5.09 11.02 -12.02
CA VAL A 61 5.71 9.77 -12.50
C VAL A 61 5.23 9.39 -13.91
N SER A 62 5.35 10.34 -14.83
CA SER A 62 4.94 10.19 -16.24
C SER A 62 5.62 9.02 -16.97
N TRP A 63 6.68 8.43 -16.40
CA TRP A 63 7.35 7.24 -16.90
C TRP A 63 6.56 5.94 -16.66
N VAL A 64 5.49 5.99 -15.87
CA VAL A 64 4.58 4.87 -15.71
C VAL A 64 3.92 4.54 -17.04
N ASN A 65 4.04 3.28 -17.46
CA ASN A 65 3.53 2.84 -18.75
C ASN A 65 2.03 2.54 -18.69
N HIS A 66 1.59 1.85 -17.65
CA HIS A 66 0.21 1.38 -17.53
C HIS A 66 -0.25 1.35 -16.08
N ILE A 67 -1.54 1.51 -15.87
CA ILE A 67 -2.19 1.49 -14.55
C ILE A 67 -3.29 0.42 -14.59
N TYR A 68 -3.17 -0.54 -13.69
CA TYR A 68 -4.20 -1.54 -13.44
C TYR A 68 -4.97 -1.15 -12.17
N LEU A 69 -6.26 -0.88 -12.30
CA LEU A 69 -7.13 -0.59 -11.17
C LEU A 69 -7.98 -1.83 -10.86
N ILE A 70 -7.79 -2.40 -9.68
CA ILE A 70 -8.55 -3.57 -9.25
C ILE A 70 -9.80 -3.13 -8.49
N THR A 71 -10.94 -3.65 -8.91
CA THR A 71 -12.25 -3.36 -8.32
C THR A 71 -13.11 -4.63 -8.27
N ASP A 72 -14.23 -4.53 -7.60
CA ASP A 72 -15.31 -5.53 -7.63
C ASP A 72 -16.46 -5.01 -8.51
N HIS A 73 -16.21 -4.85 -9.82
CA HIS A 73 -17.13 -4.29 -10.83
C HIS A 73 -17.53 -2.81 -10.62
N GLN A 74 -16.92 -2.12 -9.67
CA GLN A 74 -17.17 -0.71 -9.45
C GLN A 74 -16.27 0.14 -10.35
N ILE A 75 -16.82 1.24 -10.87
CA ILE A 75 -16.10 2.19 -11.73
C ILE A 75 -16.24 3.59 -11.13
N PRO A 76 -15.13 4.26 -10.75
CA PRO A 76 -15.20 5.63 -10.30
C PRO A 76 -15.80 6.54 -11.39
N SER A 77 -16.80 7.34 -11.05
CA SER A 77 -17.55 8.18 -12.02
C SER A 77 -16.67 9.21 -12.76
N TRP A 78 -15.54 9.58 -12.16
CA TRP A 78 -14.57 10.52 -12.72
C TRP A 78 -13.51 9.86 -13.61
N LEU A 79 -13.43 8.51 -13.65
CA LEU A 79 -12.38 7.79 -14.36
C LEU A 79 -12.72 7.61 -15.83
N ASN A 80 -11.82 8.05 -16.71
CA ASN A 80 -11.90 7.72 -18.13
C ASN A 80 -11.37 6.30 -18.36
N VAL A 81 -12.27 5.32 -18.43
CA VAL A 81 -11.93 3.91 -18.62
C VAL A 81 -11.40 3.59 -20.03
N GLU A 82 -11.65 4.47 -21.02
CA GLU A 82 -11.14 4.33 -22.37
C GLU A 82 -9.70 4.86 -22.53
N HIS A 83 -9.13 5.40 -21.46
CA HIS A 83 -7.76 5.90 -21.50
C HIS A 83 -6.77 4.74 -21.75
N PRO A 84 -5.87 4.82 -22.78
CA PRO A 84 -5.03 3.70 -23.20
C PRO A 84 -4.04 3.19 -22.16
N LYS A 85 -3.77 3.97 -21.13
CA LYS A 85 -2.90 3.59 -20.00
C LYS A 85 -3.65 2.99 -18.81
N ILE A 86 -4.96 2.81 -18.89
CA ILE A 86 -5.76 2.33 -17.76
C ILE A 86 -6.46 1.04 -18.14
N THR A 87 -6.40 0.06 -17.25
CA THR A 87 -7.18 -1.19 -17.35
C THR A 87 -7.86 -1.45 -16.01
N LEU A 88 -9.17 -1.64 -16.06
CA LEU A 88 -9.92 -2.18 -14.94
C LEU A 88 -9.69 -3.70 -14.87
N VAL A 89 -9.46 -4.19 -13.67
CA VAL A 89 -9.26 -5.61 -13.39
C VAL A 89 -10.25 -6.02 -12.30
N ASN A 90 -11.13 -6.94 -12.60
CA ASN A 90 -12.07 -7.45 -11.61
C ASN A 90 -11.42 -8.56 -10.77
N HIS A 91 -11.96 -8.79 -9.57
CA HIS A 91 -11.43 -9.83 -8.69
C HIS A 91 -11.40 -11.21 -9.36
N GLU A 92 -12.39 -11.53 -10.20
CA GLU A 92 -12.49 -12.79 -10.94
C GLU A 92 -11.45 -12.96 -12.05
N ASP A 93 -10.82 -11.86 -12.50
CA ASP A 93 -9.73 -11.92 -13.48
C ASP A 93 -8.42 -12.44 -12.88
N ILE A 94 -8.30 -12.36 -11.54
CA ILE A 94 -7.05 -12.64 -10.83
C ILE A 94 -7.17 -13.68 -9.73
N LEU A 95 -8.39 -13.98 -9.26
CA LEU A 95 -8.67 -14.95 -8.21
C LEU A 95 -9.59 -16.08 -8.70
N PRO A 96 -9.47 -17.28 -8.13
CA PRO A 96 -10.41 -18.36 -8.39
C PRO A 96 -11.85 -17.99 -8.01
N ARG A 97 -12.83 -18.40 -8.80
CA ARG A 97 -14.25 -18.07 -8.57
C ARG A 97 -14.79 -18.57 -7.23
N GLU A 98 -14.31 -19.70 -6.76
CA GLU A 98 -14.74 -20.34 -5.51
C GLU A 98 -14.39 -19.55 -4.24
N VAL A 99 -13.48 -18.59 -4.33
CA VAL A 99 -13.10 -17.71 -3.19
C VAL A 99 -13.80 -16.35 -3.23
N LEU A 100 -14.64 -16.11 -4.25
CA LEU A 100 -15.38 -14.87 -4.44
C LEU A 100 -16.80 -14.94 -3.83
N PRO A 101 -17.36 -13.80 -3.44
CA PRO A 101 -16.75 -12.49 -3.33
C PRO A 101 -15.75 -12.42 -2.17
N THR A 102 -14.79 -11.50 -2.26
CA THR A 102 -13.87 -11.22 -1.16
C THR A 102 -13.81 -9.73 -0.85
N PHE A 103 -13.78 -9.38 0.43
CA PHE A 103 -13.58 -8.03 0.99
C PHE A 103 -12.22 -7.95 1.71
N ASN A 104 -11.39 -8.96 1.52
CA ASN A 104 -10.07 -9.10 2.11
C ASN A 104 -9.00 -8.66 1.11
N SER A 105 -8.44 -7.50 1.36
CA SER A 105 -7.36 -6.97 0.52
C SER A 105 -6.13 -7.89 0.44
N MET A 106 -5.83 -8.66 1.51
CA MET A 106 -4.71 -9.61 1.47
C MET A 106 -5.01 -10.78 0.54
N ALA A 107 -6.27 -11.24 0.50
CA ALA A 107 -6.70 -12.26 -0.46
C ALA A 107 -6.53 -11.76 -1.91
N ILE A 108 -6.97 -10.52 -2.19
CA ILE A 108 -6.83 -9.91 -3.52
C ILE A 108 -5.35 -9.78 -3.91
N GLU A 109 -4.50 -9.35 -2.98
CA GLU A 109 -3.06 -9.24 -3.20
C GLU A 109 -2.43 -10.56 -3.66
N THR A 110 -2.91 -11.70 -3.20
CA THR A 110 -2.38 -13.00 -3.63
C THR A 110 -2.56 -13.28 -5.13
N GLY A 111 -3.48 -12.60 -5.79
CA GLY A 111 -3.81 -12.78 -7.21
C GLY A 111 -3.12 -11.81 -8.18
N ILE A 112 -2.44 -10.78 -7.69
CA ILE A 112 -1.90 -9.67 -8.52
C ILE A 112 -1.01 -10.15 -9.66
N HIS A 113 -0.18 -11.15 -9.42
CA HIS A 113 0.71 -11.71 -10.44
C HIS A 113 -0.04 -12.37 -11.61
N ASN A 114 -1.34 -12.59 -11.50
CA ASN A 114 -2.20 -13.13 -12.56
C ASN A 114 -2.72 -12.04 -13.51
N ILE A 115 -2.54 -10.76 -13.20
CA ILE A 115 -2.96 -9.68 -14.08
C ILE A 115 -2.32 -9.86 -15.45
N ARG A 116 -3.19 -9.93 -16.49
CA ARG A 116 -2.75 -10.05 -17.88
C ARG A 116 -2.05 -8.78 -18.32
N GLY A 117 -0.84 -8.91 -18.83
CA GLY A 117 -0.04 -7.76 -19.27
C GLY A 117 0.79 -7.08 -18.19
N LEU A 118 0.64 -7.43 -16.90
CA LEU A 118 1.48 -6.87 -15.84
C LEU A 118 2.96 -7.12 -16.12
N SER A 119 3.75 -6.07 -16.06
CA SER A 119 5.21 -6.11 -16.27
C SER A 119 5.93 -6.88 -15.17
N GLU A 120 7.16 -7.36 -15.47
CA GLU A 120 8.02 -7.99 -14.47
C GLU A 120 8.33 -7.06 -13.28
N HIS A 121 8.62 -5.79 -13.56
CA HIS A 121 8.83 -4.76 -12.56
C HIS A 121 7.57 -3.90 -12.44
N PHE A 122 6.94 -3.91 -11.27
CA PHE A 122 5.74 -3.12 -11.04
C PHE A 122 5.72 -2.47 -9.66
N LEU A 123 4.91 -1.43 -9.53
CA LEU A 123 4.65 -0.75 -8.28
C LEU A 123 3.27 -1.12 -7.77
N LEU A 124 3.18 -1.45 -6.49
CA LEU A 124 1.92 -1.65 -5.79
C LEU A 124 1.63 -0.46 -4.89
N ALA A 125 0.55 0.23 -5.19
CA ALA A 125 0.10 1.40 -4.46
C ALA A 125 -1.31 1.18 -3.89
N ASN A 126 -1.54 1.60 -2.66
CA ASN A 126 -2.89 1.71 -2.11
C ASN A 126 -3.57 2.99 -2.64
N ASP A 127 -4.89 3.08 -2.53
CA ASP A 127 -5.67 4.29 -2.86
C ASP A 127 -5.28 5.50 -2.00
N ASP A 128 -4.87 5.26 -0.75
CA ASP A 128 -4.43 6.25 0.24
C ASP A 128 -2.93 6.65 0.12
N THR A 129 -2.25 6.23 -0.97
CA THR A 129 -0.82 6.52 -1.18
C THR A 129 -0.59 7.45 -2.38
N PHE A 130 0.34 8.39 -2.23
CA PHE A 130 0.53 9.51 -3.16
C PHE A 130 1.99 9.73 -3.46
N PHE A 131 2.28 10.19 -4.68
CA PHE A 131 3.56 10.82 -5.00
C PHE A 131 3.54 12.27 -4.56
N GLY A 132 4.53 12.69 -3.79
CA GLY A 132 4.62 14.07 -3.30
C GLY A 132 5.48 14.97 -4.18
N ARG A 133 6.31 14.37 -5.06
CA ARG A 133 7.21 15.04 -5.99
C ARG A 133 7.64 14.08 -7.09
N LYS A 134 8.31 14.64 -8.13
CA LYS A 134 8.89 13.82 -9.19
C LYS A 134 9.92 12.85 -8.62
N VAL A 135 9.81 11.60 -9.00
CA VAL A 135 10.75 10.51 -8.72
C VAL A 135 10.97 9.71 -10.00
N ASP A 136 12.19 9.23 -10.17
CA ASP A 136 12.58 8.40 -11.30
C ASP A 136 12.48 6.90 -10.93
N PRO A 137 12.51 5.98 -11.89
CA PRO A 137 12.46 4.54 -11.63
C PRO A 137 13.52 4.04 -10.64
N ASP A 138 14.70 4.65 -10.62
CA ASP A 138 15.80 4.32 -9.70
C ASP A 138 15.46 4.56 -8.21
N PHE A 139 14.40 5.31 -7.95
CA PHE A 139 13.86 5.42 -6.59
C PHE A 139 13.29 4.09 -6.10
N PHE A 140 12.74 3.29 -7.00
CA PHE A 140 12.06 2.02 -6.68
C PHE A 140 12.90 0.78 -7.00
N PHE A 141 13.78 0.86 -7.98
CA PHE A 141 14.56 -0.27 -8.46
C PHE A 141 16.04 0.07 -8.54
N SER A 142 16.89 -0.87 -8.12
CA SER A 142 18.33 -0.82 -8.33
C SER A 142 18.74 -2.00 -9.19
N LYS A 143 19.23 -1.74 -10.39
CA LYS A 143 19.44 -2.77 -11.42
C LYS A 143 18.10 -3.47 -11.72
N ASN A 144 17.96 -4.73 -11.35
CA ASN A 144 16.73 -5.53 -11.52
C ASN A 144 16.03 -5.86 -10.19
N PHE A 145 16.45 -5.26 -9.07
CA PHE A 145 15.93 -5.56 -7.76
C PHE A 145 15.03 -4.44 -7.25
N PRO A 146 13.90 -4.75 -6.62
CA PRO A 146 13.11 -3.75 -5.91
C PRO A 146 13.86 -3.25 -4.68
N ILE A 147 13.72 -1.97 -4.36
CA ILE A 147 14.25 -1.35 -3.14
C ILE A 147 13.18 -1.36 -2.07
N SER A 148 13.29 -2.25 -1.11
CA SER A 148 12.34 -2.31 0.00
C SER A 148 12.58 -1.18 1.00
N ARG A 149 11.51 -0.51 1.42
CA ARG A 149 11.55 0.51 2.48
C ARG A 149 10.97 -0.05 3.75
N MET A 150 11.76 0.02 4.83
CA MET A 150 11.41 -0.60 6.10
C MET A 150 11.75 0.28 7.29
N SER A 151 11.09 0.02 8.39
CA SER A 151 11.26 0.71 9.66
C SER A 151 11.75 -0.24 10.74
N VAL A 152 12.74 0.17 11.50
CA VAL A 152 13.32 -0.58 12.63
C VAL A 152 13.31 0.28 13.90
N PRO A 153 13.30 -0.33 15.11
CA PRO A 153 13.05 -1.77 15.34
C PRO A 153 11.57 -2.11 15.13
N PHE A 154 11.32 -3.39 14.80
CA PHE A 154 9.99 -3.94 14.92
C PHE A 154 9.73 -4.26 16.40
N VAL A 155 8.62 -3.75 16.94
CA VAL A 155 8.15 -4.08 18.29
C VAL A 155 6.75 -4.63 18.13
N ASN A 156 6.58 -5.90 18.47
CA ASN A 156 5.27 -6.53 18.46
C ASN A 156 4.45 -5.98 19.65
N GLN A 157 3.39 -5.24 19.34
CA GLN A 157 2.47 -4.65 20.32
C GLN A 157 1.22 -5.52 20.56
N GLY A 158 1.19 -6.72 19.96
CA GLY A 158 0.08 -7.67 20.11
C GLY A 158 -1.18 -7.34 19.29
N ASP A 159 -1.20 -6.24 18.55
CA ASP A 159 -2.28 -5.97 17.60
C ASP A 159 -2.20 -6.88 16.36
N ARG A 160 -3.33 -7.03 15.65
CA ARG A 160 -3.43 -7.91 14.49
C ARG A 160 -2.37 -7.62 13.42
N TYR A 161 -2.06 -6.35 13.15
CA TYR A 161 -1.10 -5.98 12.12
C TYR A 161 0.31 -6.43 12.50
N ASN A 162 0.71 -6.27 13.77
CA ASN A 162 1.99 -6.73 14.27
C ASN A 162 2.08 -8.27 14.30
N LEU A 163 0.99 -8.99 14.60
CA LEU A 163 0.95 -10.45 14.52
C LEU A 163 1.15 -10.93 13.07
N LEU A 164 0.55 -10.27 12.08
CA LEU A 164 0.75 -10.58 10.66
C LEU A 164 2.20 -10.33 10.22
N ILE A 165 2.84 -9.26 10.71
CA ILE A 165 4.27 -9.01 10.45
C ILE A 165 5.14 -10.10 11.08
N GLN A 166 4.86 -10.46 12.33
CA GLN A 166 5.58 -11.55 13.02
C GLN A 166 5.51 -12.85 12.22
N LYS A 167 4.31 -13.19 11.72
CA LYS A 167 4.11 -14.35 10.86
C LYS A 167 4.93 -14.29 9.57
N CYS A 168 5.10 -13.11 8.98
CA CYS A 168 5.98 -12.97 7.81
C CYS A 168 7.43 -13.34 8.14
N PHE A 169 7.94 -12.96 9.31
CA PHE A 169 9.28 -13.37 9.75
C PHE A 169 9.37 -14.89 9.95
N GLU A 170 8.37 -15.48 10.55
CA GLU A 170 8.32 -16.93 10.78
C GLU A 170 8.33 -17.71 9.45
N LEU A 171 7.48 -17.33 8.50
CA LEU A 171 7.39 -17.97 7.20
C LEU A 171 8.67 -17.82 6.38
N VAL A 172 9.16 -16.60 6.21
CA VAL A 172 10.37 -16.33 5.44
C VAL A 172 11.61 -16.89 6.14
N GLY A 173 11.63 -16.86 7.48
CA GLY A 173 12.70 -17.45 8.31
C GLY A 173 12.90 -18.95 8.10
N GLN A 174 11.86 -19.69 7.67
CA GLN A 174 11.97 -21.10 7.27
C GLN A 174 12.73 -21.29 5.96
N LYS A 175 12.88 -20.25 5.14
CA LYS A 175 13.51 -20.32 3.81
C LYS A 175 14.87 -19.65 3.77
N CYS A 176 15.12 -18.63 4.58
CA CYS A 176 16.41 -17.93 4.62
C CYS A 176 16.62 -17.27 5.99
N ARG A 177 17.92 -17.01 6.30
CA ARG A 177 18.27 -16.27 7.53
C ARG A 177 17.85 -14.80 7.39
N ILE A 178 17.02 -14.33 8.29
CA ILE A 178 16.64 -12.91 8.43
C ILE A 178 17.71 -12.19 9.26
N GLY A 179 18.27 -11.11 8.74
CA GLY A 179 19.35 -10.38 9.38
C GLY A 179 18.88 -9.51 10.56
N PHE A 180 17.69 -8.92 10.44
CA PHE A 180 17.03 -8.17 11.52
C PHE A 180 15.51 -8.06 11.25
N GLU A 181 14.75 -7.88 12.29
CA GLU A 181 13.32 -7.69 12.20
C GLU A 181 12.99 -6.21 11.92
N ALA A 182 12.20 -5.99 10.88
CA ALA A 182 11.74 -4.69 10.45
C ALA A 182 10.31 -4.77 9.94
N LYS A 183 9.51 -3.75 10.16
CA LYS A 183 8.18 -3.66 9.57
C LYS A 183 8.22 -2.93 8.24
N PRO A 184 7.28 -3.24 7.32
CA PRO A 184 7.15 -2.46 6.10
C PRO A 184 6.86 -1.00 6.45
N TYR A 185 7.44 -0.10 5.69
CA TYR A 185 7.03 1.29 5.75
C TYR A 185 5.86 1.47 4.79
N HIS A 186 4.68 1.76 5.34
CA HIS A 186 3.45 1.84 4.54
C HIS A 186 3.53 2.94 3.49
N ASN A 187 3.69 2.55 2.23
CA ASN A 187 3.83 3.44 1.08
C ASN A 187 3.59 2.70 -0.25
N ILE A 188 4.10 3.26 -1.36
CA ILE A 188 4.14 2.62 -2.67
C ILE A 188 5.34 1.67 -2.70
N ASP A 189 5.09 0.39 -2.91
CA ASP A 189 6.11 -0.67 -2.89
C ASP A 189 6.42 -1.17 -4.30
N ALA A 190 7.68 -1.57 -4.51
CA ALA A 190 8.16 -2.14 -5.76
C ALA A 190 8.27 -3.67 -5.66
N TYR A 191 7.92 -4.37 -6.74
CA TYR A 191 7.95 -5.83 -6.81
C TYR A 191 8.41 -6.34 -8.16
N ARG A 192 8.87 -7.60 -8.19
CA ARG A 192 9.03 -8.42 -9.39
C ARG A 192 7.91 -9.44 -9.48
N LYS A 193 7.25 -9.51 -10.64
CA LYS A 193 6.11 -10.41 -10.88
C LYS A 193 6.48 -11.88 -10.68
N SER A 194 7.68 -12.27 -11.14
CA SER A 194 8.20 -13.63 -10.98
C SER A 194 8.35 -14.02 -9.52
N VAL A 195 8.97 -13.16 -8.70
CA VAL A 195 9.16 -13.40 -7.25
C VAL A 195 7.84 -13.28 -6.48
N TYR A 196 6.95 -12.41 -6.92
CA TYR A 196 5.61 -12.29 -6.35
C TYR A 196 4.85 -13.62 -6.45
N ARG A 197 4.89 -14.27 -7.61
CA ARG A 197 4.33 -15.61 -7.84
C ARG A 197 5.07 -16.65 -7.00
N GLU A 198 6.40 -16.70 -7.10
CA GLU A 198 7.25 -17.66 -6.41
C GLU A 198 6.94 -17.73 -4.91
N VAL A 199 6.85 -16.58 -4.24
CA VAL A 199 6.60 -16.54 -2.79
C VAL A 199 5.21 -17.07 -2.43
N TYR A 200 4.17 -16.74 -3.20
CA TYR A 200 2.84 -17.29 -2.95
C TYR A 200 2.73 -18.78 -3.29
N ASP A 201 3.54 -19.28 -4.22
CA ASP A 201 3.64 -20.72 -4.52
C ASP A 201 4.40 -21.46 -3.40
N ILE A 202 5.48 -20.89 -2.87
CA ILE A 202 6.23 -21.43 -1.73
C ILE A 202 5.34 -21.58 -0.50
N PHE A 203 4.49 -20.57 -0.23
CA PHE A 203 3.56 -20.55 0.89
C PHE A 203 2.11 -20.84 0.44
N SER A 204 1.94 -21.86 -0.42
CA SER A 204 0.66 -22.19 -1.05
C SER A 204 -0.46 -22.54 -0.07
N GLN A 205 -0.12 -23.12 1.09
CA GLN A 205 -1.11 -23.44 2.14
C GLN A 205 -1.66 -22.15 2.77
N GLU A 206 -0.79 -21.23 3.16
CA GLU A 206 -1.17 -19.93 3.72
C GLU A 206 -1.90 -19.06 2.68
N THR A 207 -1.44 -19.10 1.43
CA THR A 207 -2.08 -18.43 0.30
C THR A 207 -3.51 -18.93 0.08
N THR A 208 -3.71 -20.25 0.07
CA THR A 208 -5.02 -20.86 -0.10
C THR A 208 -5.95 -20.51 1.06
N ARG A 209 -5.45 -20.54 2.29
CA ARG A 209 -6.22 -20.14 3.48
C ARG A 209 -6.63 -18.68 3.40
N THR A 210 -5.69 -17.77 3.11
CA THR A 210 -5.95 -16.33 2.98
C THR A 210 -7.00 -16.03 1.91
N ARG A 211 -6.97 -16.71 0.77
CA ARG A 211 -7.97 -16.56 -0.30
C ARG A 211 -9.38 -16.97 0.14
N ARG A 212 -9.51 -17.93 1.07
CA ARG A 212 -10.79 -18.37 1.63
C ARG A 212 -11.36 -17.40 2.68
N ASN A 213 -10.51 -16.57 3.28
CA ASN A 213 -10.91 -15.56 4.24
C ASN A 213 -11.55 -14.37 3.49
N ARG A 214 -12.88 -14.27 3.48
CA ARG A 214 -13.60 -13.15 2.82
C ARG A 214 -13.31 -11.80 3.44
N PHE A 215 -13.02 -11.78 4.73
CA PHE A 215 -12.57 -10.61 5.47
C PHE A 215 -11.18 -10.86 6.03
N ARG A 216 -10.47 -9.78 6.38
CA ARG A 216 -9.12 -9.90 6.93
C ARG A 216 -9.10 -10.72 8.20
N CYS A 217 -8.18 -11.66 8.28
CA CYS A 217 -7.98 -12.53 9.43
C CYS A 217 -6.53 -12.42 9.94
N SER A 218 -6.31 -12.73 11.23
CA SER A 218 -4.98 -12.73 11.84
C SER A 218 -4.05 -13.82 11.31
N ASP A 219 -4.61 -14.79 10.57
CA ASP A 219 -3.85 -15.86 9.92
C ASP A 219 -3.58 -15.66 8.42
N ASP A 220 -3.94 -14.50 7.86
CA ASP A 220 -3.65 -14.16 6.47
C ASP A 220 -2.13 -14.06 6.20
N ILE A 221 -1.73 -14.37 4.97
CA ILE A 221 -0.38 -14.07 4.49
C ILE A 221 -0.33 -12.65 3.92
N MET A 222 0.65 -11.87 4.35
CA MET A 222 0.88 -10.50 3.85
C MET A 222 1.90 -10.48 2.72
N ARG A 223 1.74 -9.54 1.78
CA ARG A 223 2.75 -9.23 0.75
C ARG A 223 4.13 -8.86 1.32
N TRP A 224 4.24 -8.53 2.61
CA TRP A 224 5.52 -8.30 3.28
C TRP A 224 6.46 -9.51 3.24
N CYS A 225 5.92 -10.71 3.16
CA CYS A 225 6.72 -11.92 2.91
C CYS A 225 7.55 -11.80 1.63
N ILE A 226 7.01 -11.18 0.58
CA ILE A 226 7.70 -10.98 -0.70
C ILE A 226 8.89 -10.03 -0.53
N SER A 227 8.68 -8.90 0.14
CA SER A 227 9.75 -7.93 0.40
C SER A 227 10.85 -8.52 1.28
N LEU A 228 10.49 -9.27 2.31
CA LEU A 228 11.48 -9.98 3.15
C LEU A 228 12.24 -11.03 2.37
N TYR A 229 11.56 -11.81 1.52
CA TYR A 229 12.19 -12.81 0.68
C TYR A 229 13.16 -12.16 -0.33
N GLU A 230 12.75 -11.06 -0.98
CA GLU A 230 13.63 -10.30 -1.86
C GLU A 230 14.89 -9.82 -1.14
N VAL A 231 14.75 -9.24 0.05
CA VAL A 231 15.87 -8.67 0.80
C VAL A 231 16.81 -9.77 1.32
N TRP A 232 16.27 -10.79 1.97
CA TRP A 232 17.10 -11.75 2.71
C TRP A 232 17.50 -12.97 1.89
N HIS A 233 16.65 -13.45 1.00
CA HIS A 233 16.96 -14.57 0.10
C HIS A 233 17.66 -14.08 -1.17
N ASN A 234 17.06 -13.13 -1.90
CA ASN A 234 17.56 -12.64 -3.19
C ASN A 234 18.62 -11.54 -3.07
N LYS A 235 18.91 -11.06 -1.84
CA LYS A 235 19.88 -9.98 -1.57
C LYS A 235 19.52 -8.66 -2.23
N ALA A 236 18.24 -8.38 -2.39
CA ALA A 236 17.74 -7.10 -2.88
C ALA A 236 18.12 -5.96 -1.92
N PRO A 237 18.34 -4.74 -2.42
CA PRO A 237 18.64 -3.59 -1.59
C PRO A 237 17.45 -3.17 -0.75
N PHE A 238 17.72 -2.56 0.39
CA PHE A 238 16.70 -1.98 1.26
C PHE A 238 17.15 -0.65 1.85
N ILE A 239 16.18 0.15 2.27
CA ILE A 239 16.38 1.42 2.94
C ILE A 239 15.63 1.41 4.26
N VAL A 240 16.34 1.72 5.35
CA VAL A 240 15.71 1.93 6.65
C VAL A 240 15.27 3.38 6.77
N ILE A 241 13.96 3.57 6.92
CA ILE A 241 13.35 4.88 7.13
C ILE A 241 13.18 5.10 8.64
N ASP A 242 13.68 6.24 9.12
CA ASP A 242 13.55 6.61 10.53
C ASP A 242 12.11 7.08 10.81
N ASN A 243 11.40 6.28 11.57
CA ASN A 243 9.97 6.44 11.86
C ASN A 243 9.68 7.41 13.03
N ARG A 244 10.38 8.51 13.17
CA ARG A 244 10.23 9.46 14.30
C ARG A 244 8.87 10.12 14.44
N GLU A 245 7.99 9.99 13.45
CA GLU A 245 6.63 10.55 13.51
C GLU A 245 5.59 9.57 14.07
N LEU A 246 5.90 8.28 14.13
CA LEU A 246 4.92 7.24 14.48
C LEU A 246 4.92 6.79 15.94
N SER A 247 5.94 7.05 16.74
CA SER A 247 5.85 6.72 18.18
C SER A 247 6.94 7.36 19.02
N GLY A 248 6.59 7.76 20.22
CA GLY A 248 7.50 8.30 21.24
C GLY A 248 8.44 7.29 21.90
N SER A 249 8.72 6.12 21.30
CA SER A 249 9.35 5.00 21.99
C SER A 249 10.69 4.49 21.46
N VAL A 250 11.31 5.09 20.47
CA VAL A 250 12.65 4.67 20.05
C VAL A 250 13.69 5.70 20.49
N CYS A 251 14.45 5.35 21.51
CA CYS A 251 15.54 6.13 22.05
C CYS A 251 16.73 6.21 21.08
N PHE A 252 16.72 7.17 20.16
CA PHE A 252 17.94 7.69 19.58
C PHE A 252 18.41 8.89 20.40
N SER A 253 19.71 9.06 20.59
CA SER A 253 20.30 10.20 21.35
C SER A 253 19.76 11.53 20.81
N GLY A 254 19.57 12.52 21.71
CA GLY A 254 19.02 13.84 21.37
C GLY A 254 19.71 14.53 20.19
N VAL A 255 21.03 14.29 20.01
CA VAL A 255 21.84 14.80 18.90
C VAL A 255 21.39 14.24 17.53
N LYS A 256 21.10 12.94 17.44
CA LYS A 256 20.57 12.34 16.19
C LYS A 256 19.18 12.86 15.85
N LYS A 257 18.34 13.12 16.86
CA LYS A 257 17.01 13.75 16.65
C LYS A 257 17.14 15.17 16.09
N TRP A 258 18.08 15.95 16.59
CA TRP A 258 18.33 17.31 16.14
C TRP A 258 18.93 17.35 14.72
N LEU A 259 19.95 16.53 14.42
CA LEU A 259 20.56 16.43 13.09
C LEU A 259 19.55 16.02 12.02
N ASN A 260 18.64 15.08 12.32
CA ASN A 260 17.62 14.69 11.35
C ASN A 260 16.53 15.76 11.17
N ARG A 261 16.17 16.54 12.21
CA ARG A 261 15.28 17.72 12.05
C ARG A 261 15.87 18.72 11.07
N ILE A 262 17.19 19.01 11.16
CA ILE A 262 17.91 19.89 10.25
C ILE A 262 17.93 19.26 8.85
N ARG A 263 18.30 17.99 8.72
CA ARG A 263 18.36 17.30 7.43
C ARG A 263 17.02 17.33 6.71
N TYR A 264 15.91 17.03 7.40
CA TYR A 264 14.58 17.03 6.77
C TYR A 264 14.01 18.42 6.47
N ARG A 265 14.60 19.47 7.00
CA ARG A 265 14.27 20.86 6.64
C ARG A 265 14.83 21.25 5.27
N PHE A 266 15.93 20.63 4.84
CA PHE A 266 16.63 20.95 3.60
C PHE A 266 16.52 19.84 2.55
N PHE A 267 16.32 18.59 2.96
CA PHE A 267 16.23 17.45 2.05
C PHE A 267 14.88 16.77 2.17
N PRO A 268 14.26 16.41 1.06
CA PRO A 268 12.96 15.72 1.08
C PRO A 268 13.10 14.35 1.73
N ARG A 269 12.07 13.96 2.49
CA ARG A 269 11.94 12.60 3.00
C ARG A 269 11.69 11.63 1.85
N GLN A 270 12.22 10.43 1.94
CA GLN A 270 11.91 9.40 0.95
C GLN A 270 10.45 8.97 1.03
N ALA A 271 9.94 8.78 2.24
CA ALA A 271 8.55 8.44 2.48
C ALA A 271 8.03 9.12 3.75
N ALA A 272 6.72 9.33 3.82
CA ALA A 272 6.04 9.83 5.00
C ALA A 272 4.71 9.08 5.20
N TYR A 273 4.30 8.94 6.45
CA TYR A 273 3.02 8.39 6.85
C TYR A 273 2.29 9.40 7.71
N TYR A 274 1.07 9.73 7.33
CA TYR A 274 0.18 10.61 8.05
C TYR A 274 -1.04 9.82 8.49
N SER A 275 -1.31 9.78 9.79
CA SER A 275 -2.57 9.28 10.31
C SER A 275 -3.58 10.41 10.33
N CYS A 276 -4.77 10.20 9.82
CA CYS A 276 -5.87 11.16 9.90
C CYS A 276 -6.26 11.49 11.35
N LEU A 277 -6.02 10.59 12.31
CA LEU A 277 -6.22 10.85 13.75
C LEU A 277 -5.42 12.02 14.28
N ARG A 278 -4.30 12.35 13.65
CA ARG A 278 -3.52 13.55 13.99
C ARG A 278 -3.90 14.63 13.02
N LYS A 279 -4.50 15.69 13.53
CA LYS A 279 -4.86 16.87 12.74
C LYS A 279 -3.71 17.25 11.81
N ILE A 280 -3.92 17.06 10.49
CA ILE A 280 -2.92 17.37 9.49
C ILE A 280 -2.75 18.89 9.45
N ASP A 281 -1.54 19.35 9.74
CA ASP A 281 -1.19 20.77 9.59
C ASP A 281 -0.83 21.03 8.12
N VAL A 282 -1.86 21.43 7.37
CA VAL A 282 -1.78 21.68 5.93
C VAL A 282 -0.74 22.74 5.60
N ASP A 283 -0.70 23.84 6.35
CA ASP A 283 0.25 24.94 6.12
C ASP A 283 1.69 24.51 6.39
N ARG A 284 1.90 23.77 7.47
CA ARG A 284 3.21 23.19 7.75
C ARG A 284 3.65 22.20 6.68
N PHE A 285 2.71 21.40 6.15
CA PHE A 285 3.01 20.51 5.03
C PHE A 285 3.53 21.29 3.81
N PHE A 286 2.86 22.42 3.47
CA PHE A 286 3.27 23.23 2.31
C PHE A 286 4.54 24.05 2.54
N LYS A 287 4.89 24.39 3.77
CA LYS A 287 6.16 25.07 4.13
C LYS A 287 7.38 24.17 4.07
N ASN A 288 7.22 22.86 4.17
CA ASN A 288 8.32 21.90 4.16
C ASN A 288 8.54 21.26 2.79
N PRO A 289 9.75 20.72 2.50
CA PRO A 289 9.98 19.91 1.31
C PRO A 289 9.03 18.69 1.29
N LYS A 290 8.35 18.49 0.15
CA LYS A 290 7.41 17.37 0.02
C LYS A 290 8.14 16.04 0.07
N PRO A 291 7.60 15.01 0.75
CA PRO A 291 8.15 13.66 0.69
C PRO A 291 8.08 13.12 -0.75
N CYS A 292 8.92 12.16 -1.09
CA CYS A 292 8.86 11.52 -2.40
C CYS A 292 7.56 10.75 -2.58
N VAL A 293 7.22 9.95 -1.58
CA VAL A 293 5.93 9.25 -1.47
C VAL A 293 5.34 9.44 -0.08
N PHE A 294 4.02 9.43 0.03
CA PHE A 294 3.35 9.50 1.33
C PHE A 294 2.03 8.77 1.33
N CYS A 295 1.58 8.39 2.51
CA CYS A 295 0.27 7.81 2.79
C CYS A 295 -0.51 8.73 3.73
N ILE A 296 -1.82 8.82 3.52
CA ILE A 296 -2.78 9.41 4.47
C ILE A 296 -3.76 8.31 4.83
N ASN A 297 -3.60 7.74 6.03
CA ASN A 297 -4.37 6.59 6.45
C ASN A 297 -5.58 6.99 7.28
N ASP A 298 -6.76 6.52 6.90
CA ASP A 298 -8.00 6.62 7.69
C ASP A 298 -8.03 5.52 8.78
N ASP A 299 -8.79 5.77 9.84
CA ASP A 299 -8.88 4.93 11.04
C ASP A 299 -10.29 4.99 11.63
N MET A 300 -10.66 4.01 12.45
CA MET A 300 -11.96 3.93 13.13
C MET A 300 -12.27 5.17 14.00
N MET A 301 -11.25 5.85 14.49
CA MET A 301 -11.38 7.05 15.33
C MET A 301 -11.28 8.35 14.53
N THR A 302 -11.14 8.26 13.20
CA THR A 302 -11.07 9.44 12.32
C THR A 302 -12.43 10.14 12.25
N THR A 303 -12.44 11.43 12.49
CA THR A 303 -13.65 12.29 12.40
C THR A 303 -13.75 12.92 11.00
N ASP A 304 -14.92 13.46 10.68
CA ASP A 304 -15.13 14.16 9.41
C ASP A 304 -14.23 15.41 9.30
N GLU A 305 -13.98 16.14 10.42
CA GLU A 305 -13.00 17.25 10.42
C GLU A 305 -11.60 16.77 9.99
N HIS A 306 -11.19 15.59 10.42
CA HIS A 306 -9.90 15.02 10.01
C HIS A 306 -9.87 14.70 8.51
N ARG A 307 -10.96 14.15 7.96
CA ARG A 307 -11.10 13.84 6.53
C ARG A 307 -11.13 15.11 5.68
N GLU A 308 -11.83 16.15 6.14
CA GLU A 308 -11.84 17.47 5.48
C GLU A 308 -10.44 18.07 5.39
N ARG A 309 -9.61 17.96 6.43
CA ARG A 309 -8.21 18.42 6.41
C ARG A 309 -7.35 17.61 5.44
N ALA A 310 -7.55 16.31 5.36
CA ALA A 310 -6.87 15.49 4.38
C ALA A 310 -7.28 15.87 2.95
N TYR A 311 -8.57 16.08 2.72
CA TYR A 311 -9.10 16.54 1.44
C TYR A 311 -8.58 17.94 1.07
N GLU A 312 -8.52 18.90 2.00
CA GLU A 312 -7.93 20.22 1.78
C GLU A 312 -6.47 20.11 1.31
N LEU A 313 -5.67 19.27 1.98
CA LEU A 313 -4.29 19.05 1.60
C LEU A 313 -4.19 18.48 0.19
N LEU A 314 -4.94 17.44 -0.11
CA LEU A 314 -4.90 16.73 -1.39
C LEU A 314 -5.41 17.60 -2.54
N SER A 315 -6.49 18.35 -2.35
CA SER A 315 -7.05 19.25 -3.36
C SER A 315 -6.09 20.41 -3.68
N ARG A 316 -5.41 20.96 -2.67
CA ARG A 316 -4.37 21.99 -2.90
C ARG A 316 -3.14 21.44 -3.61
N MET A 317 -2.80 20.17 -3.37
CA MET A 317 -1.63 19.53 -3.98
C MET A 317 -1.90 19.04 -5.40
N PHE A 318 -3.11 18.62 -5.66
CA PHE A 318 -3.54 18.01 -6.92
C PHE A 318 -4.85 18.65 -7.43
N PRO A 319 -4.86 19.98 -7.74
CA PRO A 319 -6.07 20.71 -8.11
C PRO A 319 -6.59 20.33 -9.49
N ASP A 320 -5.69 19.92 -10.39
CA ASP A 320 -6.03 19.74 -11.80
C ASP A 320 -6.63 18.37 -12.09
N LYS A 321 -7.58 18.34 -13.01
CA LYS A 321 -8.00 17.10 -13.66
C LYS A 321 -6.82 16.59 -14.50
N CYS A 322 -6.56 15.28 -14.43
CA CYS A 322 -5.65 14.63 -15.37
C CYS A 322 -6.42 14.47 -16.69
N GLU A 323 -5.92 15.08 -17.75
CA GLU A 323 -6.37 14.80 -19.12
C GLU A 323 -5.89 13.42 -19.58
#